data_36f80939dfecaa14456185b7891ec86b
#
_entry.id   36f80939dfecaa14456185b7891ec86b
#
_cell.length_a   1.000
_cell.length_b   1.000
_cell.length_c   1.000
_cell.angle_alpha   90.00
_cell.angle_beta   90.00
_cell.angle_gamma   90.00
#
_symmetry.space_group_name_H-M   'P 1'
#
loop_
_entity.id
_entity.type
_entity.pdbx_description
1 polymer ?
#
loop_
_entity_poly.entity_id
_entity_poly.type
_entity_poly.pdbx_seq_one_letter_code
_entity_poly.pdbx_strand_id
1 'polypeptide(L)'
;RRSYEYLGLHKTTRQGKECMVARVWAPHAREVSLVGNFCNWDKAKYPLQKIDDAVWEGYTDFVFEPYELYKFYIKTAQGKDTYKADPFARHTETRPGTASRWVELEGYQWHDGEWLRYKEENPHYERPVNIYEVHAGSWRKYADGSVFSYDKLGDELIPYVKDMGFTHIEFMPLTEYPYDGSWGYQVMGYFAPTSRYGEPQDFMRFVDRCHQAGIGVIMD
;
A
#
# COMPACT_ATOMS: atom_id res chain seq x y z
N ARG A 1 -4.54 -13.11 12.26
CA ARG A 1 -3.42 -12.40 12.90
C ARG A 1 -2.97 -11.27 11.97
N ARG A 2 -2.60 -10.13 12.51
CA ARG A 2 -2.20 -8.93 11.79
C ARG A 2 -0.69 -8.97 11.50
N SER A 3 -0.27 -9.79 10.54
CA SER A 3 1.16 -9.97 10.20
C SER A 3 1.84 -8.67 9.73
N TYR A 4 1.07 -7.74 9.14
CA TYR A 4 1.54 -6.43 8.71
C TYR A 4 1.95 -5.49 9.85
N GLU A 5 1.56 -5.78 11.10
CA GLU A 5 2.01 -5.05 12.29
C GLU A 5 3.38 -5.53 12.78
N TYR A 6 3.84 -6.68 12.29
CA TYR A 6 5.10 -7.30 12.70
C TYR A 6 6.12 -7.40 11.56
N LEU A 7 5.69 -7.91 10.39
CA LEU A 7 6.53 -8.02 9.19
C LEU A 7 6.57 -6.72 8.41
N GLY A 8 7.62 -6.53 7.62
CA GLY A 8 7.90 -5.31 6.88
C GLY A 8 8.84 -4.39 7.63
N LEU A 9 8.79 -3.12 7.27
CA LEU A 9 9.61 -2.07 7.86
C LEU A 9 8.78 -1.22 8.82
N HIS A 10 9.28 -1.03 10.06
CA HIS A 10 8.58 -0.27 11.10
C HIS A 10 9.54 0.64 11.85
N LYS A 11 9.02 1.78 12.35
CA LYS A 11 9.72 2.57 13.36
C LYS A 11 9.74 1.84 14.69
N THR A 12 10.83 1.96 15.42
CA THR A 12 11.00 1.39 16.75
C THR A 12 12.01 2.18 17.56
N THR A 13 12.13 1.87 18.85
CA THR A 13 13.17 2.41 19.72
C THR A 13 14.05 1.27 20.21
N ARG A 14 15.35 1.38 20.01
CA ARG A 14 16.34 0.42 20.49
C ARG A 14 17.42 1.14 21.29
N GLN A 15 17.63 0.71 22.53
CA GLN A 15 18.61 1.34 23.46
C GLN A 15 18.40 2.85 23.62
N GLY A 16 17.13 3.30 23.66
CA GLY A 16 16.78 4.72 23.81
C GLY A 16 16.93 5.58 22.56
N LYS A 17 17.26 4.99 21.39
CA LYS A 17 17.36 5.70 20.11
C LYS A 17 16.29 5.20 19.14
N GLU A 18 15.68 6.13 18.43
CA GLU A 18 14.76 5.81 17.35
C GLU A 18 15.51 5.22 16.15
N CYS A 19 14.93 4.19 15.55
CA CYS A 19 15.51 3.49 14.40
C CYS A 19 14.40 2.77 13.61
N MET A 20 14.77 2.14 12.49
CA MET A 20 13.89 1.21 11.79
C MET A 20 14.19 -0.22 12.20
N VAL A 21 13.16 -1.05 12.28
CA VAL A 21 13.27 -2.50 12.30
C VAL A 21 12.69 -3.06 11.00
N ALA A 22 13.47 -3.89 10.32
CA ALA A 22 13.06 -4.61 9.13
C ALA A 22 12.88 -6.08 9.45
N ARG A 23 11.70 -6.65 9.11
CA ARG A 23 11.41 -8.08 9.28
C ARG A 23 10.85 -8.65 7.99
N VAL A 24 11.42 -9.77 7.55
CA VAL A 24 10.94 -10.46 6.36
C VAL A 24 10.90 -11.96 6.56
N TRP A 25 9.83 -12.57 6.07
CA TRP A 25 9.69 -14.02 6.02
C TRP A 25 10.43 -14.56 4.79
N ALA A 26 11.55 -15.25 5.00
CA ALA A 26 12.38 -15.82 3.95
C ALA A 26 13.05 -17.13 4.41
N PRO A 27 12.28 -18.22 4.58
CA PRO A 27 12.73 -19.49 5.22
C PRO A 27 13.92 -20.13 4.50
N HIS A 28 13.99 -19.99 3.18
CA HIS A 28 15.01 -20.63 2.35
C HIS A 28 16.17 -19.71 1.95
N ALA A 29 16.20 -18.47 2.46
CA ALA A 29 17.31 -17.55 2.22
C ALA A 29 18.57 -18.00 2.98
N ARG A 30 19.74 -17.77 2.37
CA ARG A 30 21.05 -17.91 3.03
C ARG A 30 21.51 -16.62 3.68
N GLU A 31 21.20 -15.50 3.05
CA GLU A 31 21.50 -14.14 3.53
C GLU A 31 20.34 -13.23 3.18
N VAL A 32 20.08 -12.26 4.04
CA VAL A 32 19.10 -11.20 3.80
C VAL A 32 19.70 -9.89 4.29
N SER A 33 19.53 -8.80 3.54
CA SER A 33 19.92 -7.46 3.95
C SER A 33 18.87 -6.43 3.56
N LEU A 34 18.72 -5.39 4.35
CA LEU A 34 17.96 -4.21 3.97
C LEU A 34 18.87 -3.31 3.12
N VAL A 35 18.40 -2.92 1.94
CA VAL A 35 19.17 -2.08 0.99
C VAL A 35 18.28 -0.95 0.46
N GLY A 36 18.89 0.16 0.12
CA GLY A 36 18.21 1.33 -0.41
C GLY A 36 19.18 2.49 -0.67
N ASN A 37 18.62 3.65 -0.98
CA ASN A 37 19.43 4.85 -1.24
C ASN A 37 20.30 5.23 -0.03
N PHE A 38 19.78 5.07 1.19
CA PHE A 38 20.46 5.35 2.46
C PHE A 38 21.80 4.61 2.64
N CYS A 39 22.03 3.54 1.90
CA CYS A 39 23.26 2.76 1.96
C CYS A 39 23.93 2.57 0.58
N ASN A 40 23.53 3.36 -0.43
CA ASN A 40 23.97 3.20 -1.81
C ASN A 40 23.75 1.76 -2.34
N TRP A 41 22.68 1.11 -1.90
CA TRP A 41 22.31 -0.26 -2.27
C TRP A 41 23.35 -1.32 -1.88
N ASP A 42 24.23 -1.00 -0.94
CA ASP A 42 25.28 -1.90 -0.46
C ASP A 42 24.70 -2.94 0.52
N LYS A 43 24.65 -4.18 0.09
CA LYS A 43 24.13 -5.31 0.87
C LYS A 43 24.93 -5.64 2.13
N ALA A 44 26.15 -5.13 2.26
CA ALA A 44 26.97 -5.39 3.45
C ALA A 44 26.64 -4.48 4.64
N LYS A 45 25.91 -3.36 4.43
CA LYS A 45 25.72 -2.35 5.47
C LYS A 45 24.65 -2.71 6.51
N TYR A 46 23.51 -3.28 6.08
CA TYR A 46 22.38 -3.60 6.96
C TYR A 46 21.95 -5.06 6.81
N PRO A 47 22.84 -6.02 7.18
CA PRO A 47 22.49 -7.44 7.16
C PRO A 47 21.44 -7.74 8.23
N LEU A 48 20.45 -8.59 7.88
CA LEU A 48 19.48 -9.12 8.82
C LEU A 48 19.98 -10.44 9.41
N GLN A 49 19.56 -10.71 10.63
CA GLN A 49 19.82 -11.98 11.32
C GLN A 49 18.57 -12.87 11.29
N LYS A 50 18.75 -14.15 11.10
CA LYS A 50 17.67 -15.12 11.19
C LYS A 50 17.32 -15.33 12.66
N ILE A 51 16.09 -14.96 13.05
CA ILE A 51 15.63 -14.98 14.44
C ILE A 51 14.81 -16.22 14.79
N ASP A 52 14.31 -16.91 13.76
CA ASP A 52 13.64 -18.22 13.85
C ASP A 52 13.84 -18.98 12.54
N ASP A 53 13.11 -20.07 12.33
CA ASP A 53 13.25 -20.90 11.13
C ASP A 53 12.91 -20.17 9.81
N ALA A 54 12.21 -19.06 9.87
CA ALA A 54 11.63 -18.43 8.70
C ALA A 54 11.79 -16.90 8.62
N VAL A 55 11.94 -16.21 9.76
CA VAL A 55 11.96 -14.74 9.83
C VAL A 55 13.37 -14.22 10.01
N TRP A 56 13.67 -13.19 9.25
CA TRP A 56 14.89 -12.41 9.35
C TRP A 56 14.58 -11.02 9.90
N GLU A 57 15.41 -10.53 10.83
CA GLU A 57 15.26 -9.24 11.49
C GLU A 57 16.57 -8.46 11.45
N GLY A 58 16.48 -7.16 11.22
CA GLY A 58 17.59 -6.24 11.29
C GLY A 58 17.16 -4.83 11.66
N TYR A 59 18.10 -4.02 12.08
CA TYR A 59 17.85 -2.65 12.54
C TYR A 59 18.74 -1.68 11.78
N THR A 60 18.24 -0.48 11.54
CA THR A 60 19.07 0.68 11.14
C THR A 60 19.57 1.40 12.39
N ASP A 61 20.43 2.37 12.22
CA ASP A 61 20.90 3.30 13.25
C ASP A 61 20.25 4.70 13.11
N PHE A 62 19.23 4.81 12.26
CA PHE A 62 18.46 6.04 11.97
C PHE A 62 17.02 5.69 11.62
N VAL A 63 16.16 6.71 11.58
CA VAL A 63 14.77 6.63 11.07
C VAL A 63 14.78 7.03 9.60
N PHE A 64 13.96 6.36 8.79
CA PHE A 64 13.81 6.71 7.37
C PHE A 64 13.10 8.06 7.20
N GLU A 65 13.60 8.85 6.28
CA GLU A 65 12.87 10.01 5.77
C GLU A 65 11.68 9.55 4.92
N PRO A 66 10.61 10.36 4.82
CA PRO A 66 9.49 10.07 3.94
C PRO A 66 9.97 9.79 2.51
N TYR A 67 9.38 8.76 1.89
CA TYR A 67 9.67 8.30 0.52
C TYR A 67 11.05 7.67 0.31
N GLU A 68 11.80 7.36 1.36
CA GLU A 68 13.04 6.61 1.26
C GLU A 68 12.81 5.28 0.53
N LEU A 69 13.65 5.01 -0.47
CA LEU A 69 13.56 3.79 -1.29
C LEU A 69 14.30 2.64 -0.65
N TYR A 70 13.67 1.48 -0.59
CA TYR A 70 14.30 0.28 -0.06
C TYR A 70 13.82 -1.01 -0.72
N LYS A 71 14.64 -2.05 -0.59
CA LYS A 71 14.33 -3.46 -0.93
C LYS A 71 14.97 -4.39 0.09
N PHE A 72 14.56 -5.65 0.05
CA PHE A 72 15.32 -6.74 0.64
C PHE A 72 16.25 -7.36 -0.42
N TYR A 73 17.58 -7.31 -0.17
CA TYR A 73 18.52 -8.19 -0.83
C TYR A 73 18.35 -9.58 -0.23
N ILE A 74 18.28 -10.61 -1.06
CA ILE A 74 18.13 -12.00 -0.65
C ILE A 74 19.10 -12.86 -1.45
N LYS A 75 19.96 -13.59 -0.75
CA LYS A 75 20.73 -14.67 -1.35
C LYS A 75 19.93 -15.96 -1.23
N THR A 76 19.55 -16.52 -2.35
CA THR A 76 18.70 -17.74 -2.38
C THR A 76 19.47 -18.98 -1.90
N ALA A 77 18.75 -20.06 -1.64
CA ALA A 77 19.35 -21.35 -1.30
C ALA A 77 20.35 -21.85 -2.37
N GLN A 78 20.13 -21.51 -3.64
CA GLN A 78 20.99 -21.83 -4.77
C GLN A 78 22.18 -20.86 -4.92
N GLY A 79 22.32 -19.87 -4.04
CA GLY A 79 23.39 -18.89 -4.07
C GLY A 79 23.17 -17.71 -5.05
N LYS A 80 21.98 -17.59 -5.65
CA LYS A 80 21.65 -16.47 -6.55
C LYS A 80 21.28 -15.23 -5.73
N ASP A 81 21.85 -14.09 -6.13
CA ASP A 81 21.48 -12.79 -5.60
C ASP A 81 20.17 -12.28 -6.23
N THR A 82 19.26 -11.79 -5.41
CA THR A 82 18.01 -11.17 -5.87
C THR A 82 17.60 -10.01 -4.96
N TYR A 83 16.88 -9.06 -5.53
CA TYR A 83 16.34 -7.88 -4.82
C TYR A 83 14.82 -7.93 -4.90
N LYS A 84 14.14 -7.88 -3.75
CA LYS A 84 12.69 -7.99 -3.65
C LYS A 84 12.12 -6.75 -2.95
N ALA A 85 11.00 -6.26 -3.46
CA ALA A 85 10.19 -5.29 -2.73
C ALA A 85 9.69 -5.92 -1.41
N ASP A 86 9.41 -5.08 -0.44
CA ASP A 86 8.79 -5.50 0.81
C ASP A 86 7.31 -5.88 0.55
N PRO A 87 6.89 -7.11 0.84
CA PRO A 87 5.50 -7.53 0.67
C PRO A 87 4.51 -6.74 1.54
N PHE A 88 4.99 -6.11 2.61
CA PHE A 88 4.20 -5.32 3.56
C PHE A 88 4.38 -3.82 3.40
N ALA A 89 5.08 -3.37 2.36
CA ALA A 89 5.21 -1.95 2.05
C ALA A 89 3.84 -1.30 1.88
N ARG A 90 3.71 -0.10 2.42
CA ARG A 90 2.48 0.72 2.34
C ARG A 90 2.48 1.64 1.12
N HIS A 91 3.62 1.74 0.44
CA HIS A 91 3.80 2.51 -0.79
C HIS A 91 4.96 1.94 -1.61
N THR A 92 4.95 2.20 -2.92
CA THR A 92 5.97 1.71 -3.85
C THR A 92 6.32 2.78 -4.87
N GLU A 93 7.42 2.59 -5.59
CA GLU A 93 7.66 3.35 -6.81
C GLU A 93 6.59 3.08 -7.86
N THR A 94 6.27 4.11 -8.63
CA THR A 94 5.54 3.93 -9.88
C THR A 94 6.47 3.32 -10.91
N ARG A 95 5.97 2.38 -11.69
CA ARG A 95 6.75 1.75 -12.76
C ARG A 95 7.44 2.78 -13.68
N PRO A 96 8.62 2.50 -14.20
CA PRO A 96 9.36 1.23 -14.20
C PRO A 96 10.09 0.92 -12.89
N GLY A 97 10.01 1.79 -11.89
CA GLY A 97 10.56 1.54 -10.57
C GLY A 97 9.92 0.31 -9.90
N THR A 98 10.65 -0.35 -9.01
CA THR A 98 10.22 -1.58 -8.35
C THR A 98 10.62 -1.63 -6.88
N ALA A 99 11.05 -0.51 -6.30
CA ALA A 99 11.37 -0.43 -4.89
C ALA A 99 10.13 -0.11 -4.04
N SER A 100 10.17 -0.54 -2.81
CA SER A 100 9.26 -0.05 -1.78
C SER A 100 9.65 1.36 -1.38
N ARG A 101 8.66 2.17 -0.99
CA ARG A 101 8.84 3.50 -0.43
C ARG A 101 8.35 3.52 1.01
N TRP A 102 9.14 4.12 1.87
CA TRP A 102 8.72 4.35 3.24
C TRP A 102 7.71 5.49 3.32
N VAL A 103 6.57 5.26 3.96
CA VAL A 103 5.56 6.28 4.27
C VAL A 103 4.98 6.05 5.65
N GLU A 104 4.67 7.14 6.34
CA GLU A 104 3.86 7.11 7.55
C GLU A 104 2.40 7.32 7.17
N LEU A 105 1.53 6.47 7.69
CA LEU A 105 0.08 6.60 7.52
C LEU A 105 -0.61 7.16 8.76
N GLU A 106 0.13 7.26 9.86
CA GLU A 106 -0.38 7.82 11.11
C GLU A 106 -0.68 9.31 10.95
N GLY A 107 -1.69 9.79 11.67
CA GLY A 107 -2.06 11.20 11.69
C GLY A 107 -3.12 11.60 10.65
N TYR A 108 -3.55 10.71 9.76
CA TYR A 108 -4.72 10.99 8.94
C TYR A 108 -5.98 11.07 9.81
N GLN A 109 -6.70 12.17 9.68
CA GLN A 109 -7.95 12.37 10.43
C GLN A 109 -9.13 12.01 9.54
N TRP A 110 -9.81 10.92 9.92
CA TRP A 110 -11.03 10.47 9.26
C TRP A 110 -12.23 11.33 9.65
N HIS A 111 -13.07 11.67 8.69
CA HIS A 111 -14.28 12.48 8.88
C HIS A 111 -15.56 11.67 8.60
N ASP A 112 -15.46 10.36 8.61
CA ASP A 112 -16.49 9.40 8.22
C ASP A 112 -17.31 8.83 9.41
N GLY A 113 -17.26 9.47 10.58
CA GLY A 113 -17.94 8.99 11.77
C GLY A 113 -19.48 8.82 11.62
N GLU A 114 -20.12 9.65 10.79
CA GLU A 114 -21.55 9.50 10.47
C GLU A 114 -21.81 8.26 9.62
N TRP A 115 -20.95 7.97 8.65
CA TRP A 115 -21.00 6.77 7.82
C TRP A 115 -20.84 5.50 8.65
N LEU A 116 -19.88 5.46 9.57
CA LEU A 116 -19.64 4.31 10.43
C LEU A 116 -20.87 4.03 11.32
N ARG A 117 -21.45 5.06 11.92
CA ARG A 117 -22.68 4.95 12.71
C ARG A 117 -23.86 4.48 11.86
N TYR A 118 -24.06 5.09 10.69
CA TYR A 118 -25.11 4.68 9.74
C TYR A 118 -24.97 3.19 9.37
N LYS A 119 -23.76 2.71 9.15
CA LYS A 119 -23.47 1.31 8.80
C LYS A 119 -23.77 0.34 9.95
N GLU A 120 -23.55 0.74 11.20
CA GLU A 120 -23.92 -0.05 12.37
C GLU A 120 -25.44 -0.14 12.55
N GLU A 121 -26.14 0.97 12.38
CA GLU A 121 -27.61 1.06 12.53
C GLU A 121 -28.39 0.44 11.36
N ASN A 122 -27.75 0.30 10.20
CA ASN A 122 -28.37 -0.19 8.96
C ASN A 122 -27.57 -1.36 8.36
N PRO A 123 -27.77 -2.59 8.84
CA PRO A 123 -27.08 -3.78 8.32
C PRO A 123 -27.28 -3.95 6.81
N HIS A 124 -26.24 -4.37 6.11
CA HIS A 124 -26.25 -4.48 4.63
C HIS A 124 -27.36 -5.39 4.08
N TYR A 125 -27.72 -6.44 4.82
CA TYR A 125 -28.74 -7.40 4.41
C TYR A 125 -30.19 -6.89 4.54
N GLU A 126 -30.39 -5.73 5.17
CA GLU A 126 -31.73 -5.16 5.43
C GLU A 126 -32.06 -3.99 4.50
N ARG A 127 -31.20 -3.70 3.52
CA ARG A 127 -31.36 -2.56 2.61
C ARG A 127 -30.95 -2.90 1.18
N PRO A 128 -31.49 -2.19 0.17
CA PRO A 128 -31.01 -2.33 -1.21
C PRO A 128 -29.54 -1.96 -1.33
N VAL A 129 -28.79 -2.76 -2.07
CA VAL A 129 -27.40 -2.51 -2.43
C VAL A 129 -27.31 -2.43 -3.95
N ASN A 130 -26.75 -1.33 -4.46
CA ASN A 130 -26.48 -1.12 -5.88
C ASN A 130 -25.01 -0.74 -6.03
N ILE A 131 -24.22 -1.55 -6.72
CA ILE A 131 -22.77 -1.46 -6.80
C ILE A 131 -22.37 -0.99 -8.20
N TYR A 132 -21.51 0.03 -8.26
CA TYR A 132 -20.85 0.48 -9.47
C TYR A 132 -19.40 -0.05 -9.48
N GLU A 133 -19.14 -1.07 -10.29
CA GLU A 133 -17.80 -1.58 -10.49
C GLU A 133 -17.02 -0.69 -11.47
N VAL A 134 -15.78 -0.36 -11.14
CA VAL A 134 -14.98 0.57 -11.92
C VAL A 134 -13.49 0.23 -11.93
N HIS A 135 -12.88 0.33 -13.13
CA HIS A 135 -11.42 0.36 -13.29
C HIS A 135 -10.94 1.81 -13.32
N ALA A 136 -10.25 2.24 -12.25
CA ALA A 136 -9.86 3.64 -12.05
C ALA A 136 -9.03 4.21 -13.22
N GLY A 137 -8.13 3.42 -13.80
CA GLY A 137 -7.23 3.85 -14.88
C GLY A 137 -7.86 4.03 -16.26
N SER A 138 -9.11 3.56 -16.46
CA SER A 138 -9.79 3.64 -17.77
C SER A 138 -11.16 4.28 -17.75
N TRP A 139 -11.73 4.54 -16.57
CA TRP A 139 -13.07 5.11 -16.44
C TRP A 139 -13.18 6.48 -17.12
N ARG A 140 -12.31 7.42 -16.75
CA ARG A 140 -12.09 8.72 -17.41
C ARG A 140 -10.62 9.10 -17.35
N LYS A 141 -10.22 10.04 -18.19
CA LYS A 141 -8.85 10.53 -18.30
C LYS A 141 -8.82 12.05 -18.40
N TYR A 142 -7.68 12.63 -18.07
CA TYR A 142 -7.44 14.03 -18.41
C TYR A 142 -7.39 14.24 -19.93
N ALA A 143 -7.48 15.48 -20.37
CA ALA A 143 -7.48 15.84 -21.79
C ALA A 143 -6.19 15.40 -22.53
N ASP A 144 -5.08 15.27 -21.81
CA ASP A 144 -3.79 14.80 -22.33
C ASP A 144 -3.69 13.26 -22.39
N GLY A 145 -4.73 12.56 -21.97
CA GLY A 145 -4.79 11.09 -21.95
C GLY A 145 -4.20 10.45 -20.70
N SER A 146 -3.68 11.22 -19.74
CA SER A 146 -3.21 10.71 -18.47
C SER A 146 -4.37 10.23 -17.58
N VAL A 147 -4.10 9.30 -16.67
CA VAL A 147 -5.08 8.75 -15.73
C VAL A 147 -5.41 9.77 -14.64
N PHE A 148 -6.63 9.75 -14.13
CA PHE A 148 -7.03 10.60 -13.00
C PHE A 148 -6.25 10.25 -11.73
N SER A 149 -5.93 11.28 -10.95
CA SER A 149 -5.49 11.10 -9.56
C SER A 149 -6.65 10.63 -8.67
N TYR A 150 -6.35 10.13 -7.46
CA TYR A 150 -7.37 9.81 -6.45
C TYR A 150 -8.27 11.01 -6.14
N ASP A 151 -7.71 12.23 -6.04
CA ASP A 151 -8.49 13.44 -5.81
C ASP A 151 -9.43 13.73 -6.97
N LYS A 152 -8.94 13.66 -8.22
CA LYS A 152 -9.76 13.88 -9.40
C LYS A 152 -10.83 12.81 -9.57
N LEU A 153 -10.53 11.54 -9.24
CA LEU A 153 -11.54 10.49 -9.17
C LEU A 153 -12.64 10.86 -8.16
N GLY A 154 -12.26 11.38 -6.99
CA GLY A 154 -13.23 11.85 -6.00
C GLY A 154 -14.12 12.96 -6.53
N ASP A 155 -13.57 13.91 -7.28
CA ASP A 155 -14.32 15.04 -7.85
C ASP A 155 -15.35 14.61 -8.90
N GLU A 156 -15.05 13.58 -9.67
CA GLU A 156 -15.87 13.18 -10.83
C GLU A 156 -16.72 11.93 -10.53
N LEU A 157 -16.15 10.92 -9.87
CA LEU A 157 -16.80 9.63 -9.69
C LEU A 157 -17.85 9.67 -8.58
N ILE A 158 -17.57 10.36 -7.47
CA ILE A 158 -18.52 10.42 -6.34
C ILE A 158 -19.85 11.09 -6.76
N PRO A 159 -19.86 12.27 -7.38
CA PRO A 159 -21.10 12.86 -7.88
C PRO A 159 -21.81 11.99 -8.91
N TYR A 160 -21.07 11.39 -9.84
CA TYR A 160 -21.63 10.50 -10.86
C TYR A 160 -22.36 9.29 -10.25
N VAL A 161 -21.70 8.59 -9.35
CA VAL A 161 -22.24 7.39 -8.67
C VAL A 161 -23.49 7.76 -7.87
N LYS A 162 -23.47 8.91 -7.19
CA LYS A 162 -24.58 9.40 -6.39
C LYS A 162 -25.77 9.79 -7.25
N ASP A 163 -25.56 10.51 -8.36
CA ASP A 163 -26.60 10.92 -9.29
C ASP A 163 -27.28 9.72 -9.96
N MET A 164 -26.52 8.68 -10.27
CA MET A 164 -27.01 7.42 -10.85
C MET A 164 -27.69 6.50 -9.82
N GLY A 165 -27.69 6.83 -8.53
CA GLY A 165 -28.37 6.07 -7.48
C GLY A 165 -27.63 4.81 -7.02
N PHE A 166 -26.32 4.72 -7.24
CA PHE A 166 -25.51 3.65 -6.67
C PHE A 166 -25.22 3.91 -5.19
N THR A 167 -25.09 2.83 -4.42
CA THR A 167 -24.80 2.87 -2.99
C THR A 167 -23.33 2.58 -2.67
N HIS A 168 -22.63 1.91 -3.58
CA HIS A 168 -21.25 1.50 -3.41
C HIS A 168 -20.47 1.68 -4.71
N ILE A 169 -19.17 1.94 -4.56
CA ILE A 169 -18.16 1.82 -5.63
C ILE A 169 -17.35 0.56 -5.33
N GLU A 170 -17.24 -0.34 -6.29
CA GLU A 170 -16.33 -1.48 -6.26
C GLU A 170 -15.19 -1.21 -7.24
N PHE A 171 -13.97 -1.15 -6.70
CA PHE A 171 -12.80 -1.00 -7.55
C PHE A 171 -12.26 -2.35 -7.97
N MET A 172 -12.05 -2.53 -9.29
CA MET A 172 -11.07 -3.49 -9.79
C MET A 172 -9.73 -3.18 -9.10
N PRO A 173 -8.82 -4.15 -8.90
CA PRO A 173 -7.76 -4.06 -7.90
C PRO A 173 -6.98 -2.74 -7.92
N LEU A 174 -6.93 -2.07 -6.77
CA LEU A 174 -6.13 -0.87 -6.52
C LEU A 174 -4.86 -1.16 -5.70
N THR A 175 -4.59 -2.40 -5.36
CA THR A 175 -3.31 -2.82 -4.81
C THR A 175 -2.21 -2.72 -5.86
N GLU A 176 -0.96 -2.41 -5.45
CA GLU A 176 0.13 -2.15 -6.40
C GLU A 176 0.45 -3.35 -7.29
N TYR A 177 0.63 -3.10 -8.57
CA TYR A 177 0.89 -4.10 -9.60
C TYR A 177 1.85 -3.58 -10.68
N PRO A 178 2.71 -4.44 -11.30
CA PRO A 178 3.75 -4.01 -12.24
C PRO A 178 3.26 -3.90 -13.68
N TYR A 179 2.20 -4.63 -14.06
CA TYR A 179 1.77 -4.78 -15.43
C TYR A 179 0.36 -4.22 -15.67
N ASP A 180 0.25 -3.13 -16.40
CA ASP A 180 -1.02 -2.43 -16.66
C ASP A 180 -2.06 -3.30 -17.34
N GLY A 181 -1.65 -4.17 -18.26
CA GLY A 181 -2.55 -5.07 -18.97
C GLY A 181 -3.24 -6.10 -18.06
N SER A 182 -2.79 -6.24 -16.82
CA SER A 182 -3.46 -7.09 -15.82
C SER A 182 -4.68 -6.42 -15.16
N TRP A 183 -4.88 -5.12 -15.38
CA TRP A 183 -5.91 -4.31 -14.71
C TRP A 183 -5.86 -4.36 -13.18
N GLY A 184 -4.67 -4.64 -12.63
CA GLY A 184 -4.45 -4.77 -11.20
C GLY A 184 -4.48 -6.20 -10.66
N TYR A 185 -4.89 -7.20 -11.44
CA TYR A 185 -5.03 -8.59 -10.98
C TYR A 185 -3.70 -9.34 -10.80
N GLN A 186 -2.58 -8.79 -11.27
CA GLN A 186 -1.24 -9.34 -10.98
C GLN A 186 -0.56 -8.55 -9.86
N VAL A 187 -1.09 -8.66 -8.66
CA VAL A 187 -0.67 -7.91 -7.48
C VAL A 187 0.75 -8.24 -7.06
N MET A 188 1.55 -7.21 -6.72
CA MET A 188 2.85 -7.34 -6.06
C MET A 188 2.85 -6.75 -4.64
N GLY A 189 2.10 -5.68 -4.41
CA GLY A 189 2.06 -4.97 -3.13
C GLY A 189 0.68 -5.00 -2.49
N TYR A 190 0.34 -6.08 -1.78
CA TYR A 190 -0.99 -6.28 -1.18
C TYR A 190 -1.39 -5.22 -0.15
N PHE A 191 -0.43 -4.51 0.43
CA PHE A 191 -0.66 -3.50 1.47
C PHE A 191 -0.43 -2.06 0.97
N ALA A 192 -0.09 -1.90 -0.31
CA ALA A 192 0.14 -0.62 -0.95
C ALA A 192 -0.97 -0.30 -1.95
N PRO A 193 -1.71 0.80 -1.83
CA PRO A 193 -2.51 1.31 -2.92
C PRO A 193 -1.60 1.68 -4.08
N THR A 194 -2.06 1.42 -5.32
CA THR A 194 -1.24 1.68 -6.49
C THR A 194 -0.83 3.15 -6.56
N SER A 195 0.45 3.38 -6.79
CA SER A 195 1.07 4.70 -6.93
C SER A 195 0.68 5.44 -8.22
N ARG A 196 -0.04 4.79 -9.14
CA ARG A 196 -0.48 5.36 -10.42
C ARG A 196 -1.38 6.56 -10.28
N TYR A 197 -2.14 6.63 -9.19
CA TYR A 197 -3.20 7.62 -8.99
C TYR A 197 -2.89 8.59 -7.86
N GLY A 198 -1.75 8.46 -7.18
CA GLY A 198 -1.31 9.32 -6.09
C GLY A 198 -0.71 8.56 -4.92
N GLU A 199 -0.64 9.25 -3.80
CA GLU A 199 -0.07 8.75 -2.56
C GLU A 199 -1.11 7.97 -1.73
N PRO A 200 -0.68 7.13 -0.75
CA PRO A 200 -1.61 6.42 0.12
C PRO A 200 -2.61 7.32 0.86
N GLN A 201 -2.18 8.51 1.30
CA GLN A 201 -3.05 9.48 1.95
C GLN A 201 -4.11 10.07 0.99
N ASP A 202 -3.80 10.16 -0.31
CA ASP A 202 -4.77 10.60 -1.32
C ASP A 202 -5.88 9.54 -1.47
N PHE A 203 -5.51 8.27 -1.44
CA PHE A 203 -6.49 7.17 -1.42
C PHE A 203 -7.33 7.16 -0.14
N MET A 204 -6.72 7.38 1.04
CA MET A 204 -7.45 7.52 2.30
C MET A 204 -8.47 8.67 2.21
N ARG A 205 -8.05 9.81 1.68
CA ARG A 205 -8.92 10.98 1.47
C ARG A 205 -10.06 10.67 0.49
N PHE A 206 -9.78 9.93 -0.57
CA PHE A 206 -10.82 9.49 -1.51
C PHE A 206 -11.88 8.64 -0.80
N VAL A 207 -11.48 7.63 -0.02
CA VAL A 207 -12.39 6.77 0.74
C VAL A 207 -13.20 7.58 1.76
N ASP A 208 -12.55 8.48 2.49
CA ASP A 208 -13.20 9.38 3.46
C ASP A 208 -14.29 10.23 2.80
N ARG A 209 -14.00 10.80 1.63
CA ARG A 209 -14.98 11.55 0.81
C ARG A 209 -16.15 10.70 0.33
N CYS A 210 -15.91 9.45 -0.07
CA CYS A 210 -16.97 8.51 -0.43
C CYS A 210 -17.90 8.29 0.77
N HIS A 211 -17.36 8.00 1.93
CA HIS A 211 -18.10 7.77 3.16
C HIS A 211 -18.92 9.01 3.57
N GLN A 212 -18.34 10.22 3.52
CA GLN A 212 -19.06 11.47 3.77
C GLN A 212 -20.20 11.70 2.77
N ALA A 213 -20.09 11.19 1.54
CA ALA A 213 -21.17 11.25 0.55
C ALA A 213 -22.23 10.13 0.72
N GLY A 214 -22.07 9.24 1.70
CA GLY A 214 -22.94 8.10 1.94
C GLY A 214 -22.71 6.93 0.98
N ILE A 215 -21.52 6.82 0.39
CA ILE A 215 -21.14 5.78 -0.58
C ILE A 215 -20.11 4.86 0.06
N GLY A 216 -20.40 3.55 0.05
CA GLY A 216 -19.44 2.53 0.46
C GLY A 216 -18.36 2.27 -0.60
N VAL A 217 -17.19 1.83 -0.15
CA VAL A 217 -16.08 1.43 -1.04
C VAL A 217 -15.78 -0.05 -0.84
N ILE A 218 -15.73 -0.78 -1.93
CA ILE A 218 -15.38 -2.21 -1.99
C ILE A 218 -14.07 -2.31 -2.76
N MET A 219 -13.15 -3.13 -2.23
CA MET A 219 -11.87 -3.44 -2.85
C MET A 219 -11.89 -4.89 -3.32
N ASP A 220 -11.68 -5.12 -4.62
CA ASP A 220 -11.50 -6.44 -5.21
C ASP A 220 -10.05 -6.95 -5.04
#